data_451bdc3cb9e34c16788ef373a90bdc7a
#
_entry.id   451bdc3cb9e34c16788ef373a90bdc7a
#
_cell.length_a   1.000
_cell.length_b   1.000
_cell.length_c   1.000
_cell.angle_alpha   90.00
_cell.angle_beta   90.00
_cell.angle_gamma   90.00
#
_symmetry.space_group_name_H-M   'P 1'
#
loop_
_entity.id
_entity.type
_entity.pdbx_description
1 polymer ?
#
loop_
_entity_poly.entity_id
_entity_poly.type
_entity_poly.pdbx_seq_one_letter_code
_entity_poly.pdbx_strand_id
1 'polypeptide(L)'
;MENHYSDTLRQGIRLLYFQSDPSKFPDGVRLLEQAVANEEPHAFYFLARCYGWGDGNVKDDEKKAKKLSKRGIELGSDLCVLGADRMDILKGDIANAMTGTLEDAFHGVLAMAEAGEPMAQYAVGLFYFWGDMLLHFQKPSKEDFIKCEKQNAAEALKWFRRSAEKGCIPAFRNAFNSVRNGVNGVEKNLDEALRWAETMDGKVDMRDYYHSLVLEYQGLKRHSDAIRWCEKGTRQGVTVCMVDLGLVYLYGDRGAKEDDAKALDLFKMAAEAGDEYGAYNVGRCLYNGWGCEKNYSQAFSWFNQAFKGGHQTSKSYLAQCYFWGRGVEINYEMAVNMMNGLIKERLDYPKELMGYCCLYGKGTGVDTIRGKRLLEEAAQADKNMAWKFLGDMYDGAVGVPENIPMAVSCYQKAAGKGISVAADALKRYKKTIFGKWKRK
;
A
#
# COMPACT_ATOMS: atom_id res chain seq x y z
N MET A 1 -24.17 -32.87 -10.01
CA MET A 1 -23.07 -32.51 -9.14
C MET A 1 -23.50 -32.80 -7.71
N GLU A 2 -22.95 -33.82 -7.11
CA GLU A 2 -23.16 -34.06 -5.66
C GLU A 2 -22.69 -32.83 -4.88
N ASN A 3 -23.57 -32.36 -4.00
CA ASN A 3 -23.29 -31.18 -3.18
C ASN A 3 -22.38 -31.59 -2.01
N HIS A 4 -21.05 -31.49 -2.19
CA HIS A 4 -20.08 -31.78 -1.13
C HIS A 4 -20.17 -30.82 0.07
N TYR A 5 -20.82 -29.66 -0.07
CA TYR A 5 -20.93 -28.62 0.94
C TYR A 5 -22.38 -28.18 1.11
N SER A 6 -22.80 -27.88 2.35
CA SER A 6 -24.06 -27.19 2.60
C SER A 6 -24.07 -25.77 2.05
N ASP A 7 -25.25 -25.16 1.95
CA ASP A 7 -25.36 -23.76 1.53
C ASP A 7 -24.68 -22.81 2.51
N THR A 8 -24.72 -23.10 3.83
CA THR A 8 -24.04 -22.32 4.86
C THR A 8 -22.53 -22.35 4.65
N LEU A 9 -21.96 -23.54 4.47
CA LEU A 9 -20.54 -23.72 4.22
C LEU A 9 -20.10 -23.04 2.92
N ARG A 10 -20.85 -23.22 1.84
CA ARG A 10 -20.57 -22.54 0.57
C ARG A 10 -20.55 -21.03 0.68
N GLN A 11 -21.53 -20.46 1.39
CA GLN A 11 -21.59 -19.02 1.59
C GLN A 11 -20.41 -18.52 2.41
N GLY A 12 -20.03 -19.21 3.48
CA GLY A 12 -18.83 -18.91 4.27
C GLY A 12 -17.55 -18.91 3.41
N ILE A 13 -17.36 -19.98 2.63
CA ILE A 13 -16.23 -20.10 1.69
C ILE A 13 -16.24 -18.97 0.67
N ARG A 14 -17.43 -18.64 0.10
CA ARG A 14 -17.55 -17.56 -0.89
C ARG A 14 -17.09 -16.21 -0.34
N LEU A 15 -17.48 -15.87 0.89
CA LEU A 15 -17.12 -14.60 1.52
C LEU A 15 -15.62 -14.50 1.80
N LEU A 16 -14.93 -15.62 2.06
CA LEU A 16 -13.50 -15.62 2.42
C LEU A 16 -12.55 -15.79 1.23
N TYR A 17 -12.97 -16.52 0.18
CA TYR A 17 -12.04 -16.97 -0.86
C TYR A 17 -12.43 -16.50 -2.27
N PHE A 18 -13.59 -15.89 -2.46
CA PHE A 18 -14.11 -15.48 -3.76
C PHE A 18 -14.51 -14.00 -3.84
N GLN A 19 -14.27 -13.24 -2.76
CA GLN A 19 -14.53 -11.80 -2.67
C GLN A 19 -13.37 -11.12 -1.94
N SER A 20 -12.91 -9.97 -2.44
CA SER A 20 -11.86 -9.15 -1.81
C SER A 20 -12.48 -8.04 -0.95
N ASP A 21 -13.45 -8.37 -0.10
CA ASP A 21 -14.09 -7.42 0.80
C ASP A 21 -13.85 -7.82 2.27
N PRO A 22 -12.83 -7.23 2.92
CA PRO A 22 -12.49 -7.56 4.31
C PRO A 22 -13.64 -7.30 5.29
N SER A 23 -14.59 -6.40 4.97
CA SER A 23 -15.75 -6.14 5.83
C SER A 23 -16.71 -7.34 5.94
N LYS A 24 -16.64 -8.28 4.99
CA LYS A 24 -17.44 -9.51 4.96
C LYS A 24 -16.76 -10.71 5.59
N PHE A 25 -15.46 -10.63 5.90
CA PHE A 25 -14.74 -11.76 6.49
C PHE A 25 -15.31 -12.22 7.83
N PRO A 26 -15.72 -11.33 8.78
CA PRO A 26 -16.36 -11.78 10.01
C PRO A 26 -17.65 -12.59 9.78
N ASP A 27 -18.45 -12.22 8.78
CA ASP A 27 -19.64 -12.98 8.40
C ASP A 27 -19.26 -14.34 7.80
N GLY A 28 -18.20 -14.39 6.99
CA GLY A 28 -17.67 -15.63 6.44
C GLY A 28 -17.22 -16.59 7.54
N VAL A 29 -16.43 -16.09 8.51
CA VAL A 29 -15.97 -16.89 9.65
C VAL A 29 -17.16 -17.41 10.49
N ARG A 30 -18.15 -16.53 10.77
CA ARG A 30 -19.36 -16.92 11.51
C ARG A 30 -20.14 -18.04 10.82
N LEU A 31 -20.25 -18.00 9.49
CA LEU A 31 -20.89 -19.08 8.73
C LEU A 31 -20.10 -20.38 8.78
N LEU A 32 -18.76 -20.33 8.77
CA LEU A 32 -17.91 -21.51 8.99
C LEU A 32 -18.11 -22.09 10.40
N GLU A 33 -18.23 -21.25 11.42
CA GLU A 33 -18.51 -21.67 12.78
C GLU A 33 -19.89 -22.35 12.90
N GLN A 34 -20.88 -21.87 12.17
CA GLN A 34 -22.20 -22.52 12.10
C GLN A 34 -22.13 -23.91 11.43
N ALA A 35 -21.38 -24.00 10.32
CA ALA A 35 -21.20 -25.28 9.63
C ALA A 35 -20.41 -26.28 10.50
N VAL A 36 -19.42 -25.83 11.26
CA VAL A 36 -18.70 -26.63 12.25
C VAL A 36 -19.63 -27.09 13.38
N ALA A 37 -20.54 -26.23 13.87
CA ALA A 37 -21.52 -26.59 14.87
C ALA A 37 -22.52 -27.66 14.38
N ASN A 38 -22.75 -27.72 13.06
CA ASN A 38 -23.55 -28.78 12.40
C ASN A 38 -22.72 -30.03 12.07
N GLU A 39 -21.49 -30.14 12.57
CA GLU A 39 -20.54 -31.23 12.31
C GLU A 39 -20.28 -31.54 10.84
N GLU A 40 -20.31 -30.54 9.97
CA GLU A 40 -19.94 -30.71 8.57
C GLU A 40 -18.42 -30.95 8.42
N PRO A 41 -17.97 -32.13 7.92
CA PRO A 41 -16.58 -32.54 8.01
C PRO A 41 -15.60 -31.54 7.39
N HIS A 42 -15.92 -31.02 6.20
CA HIS A 42 -15.05 -30.09 5.48
C HIS A 42 -15.04 -28.67 6.04
N ALA A 43 -16.07 -28.27 6.82
CA ALA A 43 -16.11 -26.96 7.48
C ALA A 43 -14.95 -26.78 8.47
N PHE A 44 -14.53 -27.85 9.11
CA PHE A 44 -13.41 -27.86 10.04
C PHE A 44 -12.08 -27.47 9.37
N TYR A 45 -11.86 -27.87 8.12
CA TYR A 45 -10.69 -27.46 7.35
C TYR A 45 -10.64 -25.95 7.15
N PHE A 46 -11.72 -25.35 6.70
CA PHE A 46 -11.77 -23.92 6.43
C PHE A 46 -11.65 -23.10 7.71
N LEU A 47 -12.31 -23.52 8.78
CA LEU A 47 -12.20 -22.82 10.06
C LEU A 47 -10.80 -23.01 10.70
N ALA A 48 -10.18 -24.18 10.56
CA ALA A 48 -8.81 -24.42 11.00
C ALA A 48 -7.82 -23.52 10.26
N ARG A 49 -8.03 -23.27 8.95
CA ARG A 49 -7.22 -22.33 8.17
C ARG A 49 -7.34 -20.89 8.69
N CYS A 50 -8.53 -20.46 9.10
CA CYS A 50 -8.72 -19.14 9.69
C CYS A 50 -7.82 -18.95 10.93
N TYR A 51 -7.73 -19.96 11.80
CA TYR A 51 -6.92 -19.88 13.01
C TYR A 51 -5.45 -20.27 12.85
N GLY A 52 -5.10 -21.04 11.83
CA GLY A 52 -3.72 -21.50 11.60
C GLY A 52 -2.94 -20.69 10.60
N TRP A 53 -3.62 -19.96 9.68
CA TRP A 53 -3.01 -19.18 8.62
C TRP A 53 -3.58 -17.77 8.47
N GLY A 54 -4.46 -17.36 9.41
CA GLY A 54 -5.05 -16.02 9.44
C GLY A 54 -6.04 -15.74 8.29
N ASP A 55 -6.58 -16.77 7.63
CA ASP A 55 -7.63 -16.57 6.62
C ASP A 55 -8.81 -15.81 7.26
N GLY A 56 -9.38 -14.83 6.57
CA GLY A 56 -10.47 -14.00 7.10
C GLY A 56 -10.05 -13.01 8.18
N ASN A 57 -8.78 -12.64 8.28
CA ASN A 57 -8.23 -11.72 9.29
C ASN A 57 -8.45 -12.17 10.74
N VAL A 58 -8.54 -13.46 10.97
CA VAL A 58 -8.65 -14.04 12.31
C VAL A 58 -7.28 -14.06 12.98
N LYS A 59 -7.23 -13.73 14.27
CA LYS A 59 -5.99 -13.85 15.04
C LYS A 59 -5.56 -15.31 15.14
N ASP A 60 -4.29 -15.57 14.88
CA ASP A 60 -3.70 -16.90 14.94
C ASP A 60 -3.90 -17.58 16.30
N ASP A 61 -4.40 -18.82 16.26
CA ASP A 61 -4.54 -19.72 17.39
C ASP A 61 -4.26 -21.15 16.93
N GLU A 62 -2.99 -21.52 16.96
CA GLU A 62 -2.52 -22.85 16.54
C GLU A 62 -3.19 -24.00 17.32
N LYS A 63 -3.45 -23.80 18.63
CA LYS A 63 -4.11 -24.84 19.45
C LYS A 63 -5.55 -25.09 18.98
N LYS A 64 -6.28 -24.03 18.66
CA LYS A 64 -7.64 -24.11 18.12
C LYS A 64 -7.64 -24.73 16.73
N ALA A 65 -6.69 -24.34 15.86
CA ALA A 65 -6.53 -24.93 14.54
C ALA A 65 -6.27 -26.44 14.61
N LYS A 66 -5.35 -26.89 15.47
CA LYS A 66 -5.08 -28.32 15.70
C LYS A 66 -6.31 -29.09 16.18
N LYS A 67 -7.07 -28.55 17.15
CA LYS A 67 -8.28 -29.15 17.63
C LYS A 67 -9.35 -29.30 16.56
N LEU A 68 -9.53 -28.27 15.74
CA LEU A 68 -10.46 -28.30 14.61
C LEU A 68 -10.04 -29.36 13.58
N SER A 69 -8.76 -29.35 13.17
CA SER A 69 -8.24 -30.34 12.22
C SER A 69 -8.45 -31.77 12.70
N LYS A 70 -8.15 -32.06 13.99
CA LYS A 70 -8.39 -33.36 14.57
C LYS A 70 -9.87 -33.79 14.49
N ARG A 71 -10.79 -32.88 14.87
CA ARG A 71 -12.21 -33.19 14.80
C ARG A 71 -12.71 -33.43 13.38
N GLY A 72 -12.25 -32.62 12.41
CA GLY A 72 -12.59 -32.81 11.00
C GLY A 72 -12.08 -34.15 10.44
N ILE A 73 -10.90 -34.60 10.87
CA ILE A 73 -10.34 -35.92 10.49
C ILE A 73 -11.21 -37.04 11.07
N GLU A 74 -11.59 -36.95 12.36
CA GLU A 74 -12.49 -37.91 13.00
C GLU A 74 -13.85 -38.05 12.30
N LEU A 75 -14.31 -36.95 11.66
CA LEU A 75 -15.54 -36.89 10.88
C LEU A 75 -15.34 -37.29 9.39
N GLY A 76 -14.14 -37.68 9.01
CA GLY A 76 -13.83 -38.16 7.65
C GLY A 76 -13.54 -37.07 6.63
N SER A 77 -13.00 -35.91 7.03
CA SER A 77 -12.62 -34.84 6.12
C SER A 77 -11.23 -35.06 5.54
N ASP A 78 -11.13 -35.46 4.27
CA ASP A 78 -9.87 -35.58 3.53
C ASP A 78 -9.12 -34.22 3.43
N LEU A 79 -9.85 -33.10 3.29
CA LEU A 79 -9.27 -31.77 3.33
C LEU A 79 -8.57 -31.47 4.66
N CYS A 80 -9.13 -31.94 5.78
CA CYS A 80 -8.48 -31.79 7.09
C CYS A 80 -7.20 -32.61 7.19
N VAL A 81 -7.16 -33.81 6.59
CA VAL A 81 -5.95 -34.64 6.55
C VAL A 81 -4.83 -33.91 5.79
N LEU A 82 -5.09 -33.44 4.56
CA LEU A 82 -4.10 -32.70 3.77
C LEU A 82 -3.68 -31.39 4.45
N GLY A 83 -4.63 -30.69 5.06
CA GLY A 83 -4.33 -29.44 5.78
C GLY A 83 -3.51 -29.66 7.05
N ALA A 84 -3.76 -30.73 7.79
CA ALA A 84 -3.00 -31.10 8.99
C ALA A 84 -1.56 -31.53 8.64
N ASP A 85 -1.37 -32.27 7.54
CA ASP A 85 -0.04 -32.63 7.05
C ASP A 85 0.79 -31.37 6.76
N ARG A 86 0.24 -30.44 6.01
CA ARG A 86 0.91 -29.17 5.67
C ARG A 86 1.22 -28.25 6.83
N MET A 87 0.44 -28.32 7.92
CA MET A 87 0.73 -27.58 9.15
C MET A 87 1.74 -28.31 10.04
N ASP A 88 2.32 -29.43 9.57
CA ASP A 88 3.19 -30.32 10.34
C ASP A 88 2.58 -30.80 11.67
N ILE A 89 1.24 -30.92 11.70
CA ILE A 89 0.48 -31.34 12.88
C ILE A 89 -0.10 -32.76 12.75
N LEU A 90 0.13 -33.44 11.60
CA LEU A 90 -0.32 -34.81 11.35
C LEU A 90 0.62 -35.82 12.07
N LYS A 91 0.68 -35.72 13.40
CA LYS A 91 1.52 -36.57 14.27
C LYS A 91 0.73 -37.02 15.48
N GLY A 92 1.13 -38.15 16.07
CA GLY A 92 0.56 -38.65 17.32
C GLY A 92 -0.94 -38.88 17.22
N ASP A 93 -1.70 -38.26 18.14
CA ASP A 93 -3.16 -38.42 18.24
C ASP A 93 -3.95 -37.99 17.01
N ILE A 94 -3.43 -37.05 16.23
CA ILE A 94 -4.09 -36.58 14.98
C ILE A 94 -3.92 -37.64 13.90
N ALA A 95 -2.72 -38.19 13.73
CA ALA A 95 -2.50 -39.29 12.79
C ALA A 95 -3.32 -40.53 13.15
N ASN A 96 -3.48 -40.83 14.45
CA ASN A 96 -4.29 -41.95 14.93
C ASN A 96 -5.80 -41.74 14.72
N ALA A 97 -6.26 -40.53 14.49
CA ALA A 97 -7.68 -40.22 14.21
C ALA A 97 -8.08 -40.52 12.76
N MET A 98 -7.11 -40.79 11.86
CA MET A 98 -7.38 -41.08 10.45
C MET A 98 -8.02 -42.46 10.29
N THR A 99 -9.01 -42.53 9.40
CA THR A 99 -9.66 -43.79 9.01
C THR A 99 -8.99 -44.47 7.80
N GLY A 100 -8.04 -43.75 7.14
CA GLY A 100 -7.31 -44.18 5.97
C GLY A 100 -5.89 -43.61 5.93
N THR A 101 -5.22 -43.72 4.82
CA THR A 101 -3.88 -43.19 4.60
C THR A 101 -3.91 -41.74 4.07
N LEU A 102 -2.77 -41.04 4.10
CA LEU A 102 -2.62 -39.74 3.43
C LEU A 102 -2.90 -39.85 1.92
N GLU A 103 -2.57 -41.00 1.30
CA GLU A 103 -2.83 -41.29 -0.10
C GLU A 103 -4.33 -41.43 -0.38
N ASP A 104 -5.08 -42.09 0.49
CA ASP A 104 -6.54 -42.16 0.38
C ASP A 104 -7.18 -40.79 0.46
N ALA A 105 -6.75 -39.97 1.43
CA ALA A 105 -7.23 -38.59 1.56
C ALA A 105 -6.88 -37.71 0.35
N PHE A 106 -5.67 -37.87 -0.20
CA PHE A 106 -5.30 -37.16 -1.42
C PHE A 106 -6.19 -37.56 -2.60
N HIS A 107 -6.46 -38.85 -2.79
CA HIS A 107 -7.36 -39.34 -3.84
C HIS A 107 -8.80 -38.85 -3.65
N GLY A 108 -9.28 -38.77 -2.40
CA GLY A 108 -10.59 -38.18 -2.07
C GLY A 108 -10.69 -36.71 -2.49
N VAL A 109 -9.69 -35.89 -2.11
CA VAL A 109 -9.64 -34.48 -2.52
C VAL A 109 -9.45 -34.34 -4.04
N LEU A 110 -8.65 -35.20 -4.67
CA LEU A 110 -8.46 -35.21 -6.11
C LEU A 110 -9.77 -35.50 -6.86
N ALA A 111 -10.57 -36.43 -6.39
CA ALA A 111 -11.88 -36.72 -6.97
C ALA A 111 -12.83 -35.51 -6.88
N MET A 112 -12.85 -34.80 -5.74
CA MET A 112 -13.59 -33.54 -5.61
C MET A 112 -13.10 -32.47 -6.58
N ALA A 113 -11.78 -32.35 -6.75
CA ALA A 113 -11.16 -31.39 -7.66
C ALA A 113 -11.50 -31.70 -9.15
N GLU A 114 -11.49 -32.97 -9.52
CA GLU A 114 -11.88 -33.44 -10.85
C GLU A 114 -13.38 -33.24 -11.12
N ALA A 115 -14.24 -33.44 -10.08
CA ALA A 115 -15.66 -33.09 -10.13
C ALA A 115 -15.89 -31.58 -10.25
N GLY A 116 -14.84 -30.79 -10.08
CA GLY A 116 -14.86 -29.37 -10.35
C GLY A 116 -15.00 -28.48 -9.11
N GLU A 117 -14.81 -28.99 -7.89
CA GLU A 117 -14.86 -28.19 -6.68
C GLU A 117 -13.66 -27.23 -6.60
N PRO A 118 -13.86 -25.90 -6.56
CA PRO A 118 -12.76 -24.95 -6.68
C PRO A 118 -11.74 -25.02 -5.54
N MET A 119 -12.22 -25.21 -4.29
CA MET A 119 -11.32 -25.27 -3.14
C MET A 119 -10.56 -26.60 -3.06
N ALA A 120 -11.14 -27.69 -3.55
CA ALA A 120 -10.42 -28.96 -3.72
C ALA A 120 -9.35 -28.82 -4.81
N GLN A 121 -9.65 -28.16 -5.94
CA GLN A 121 -8.67 -27.83 -6.97
C GLN A 121 -7.52 -26.98 -6.41
N TYR A 122 -7.83 -26.01 -5.56
CA TYR A 122 -6.82 -25.21 -4.87
C TYR A 122 -5.97 -26.07 -3.92
N ALA A 123 -6.58 -26.94 -3.13
CA ALA A 123 -5.88 -27.83 -2.21
C ALA A 123 -4.94 -28.81 -2.93
N VAL A 124 -5.39 -29.44 -4.02
CA VAL A 124 -4.54 -30.30 -4.89
C VAL A 124 -3.38 -29.48 -5.47
N GLY A 125 -3.64 -28.27 -5.97
CA GLY A 125 -2.60 -27.37 -6.47
C GLY A 125 -1.54 -27.07 -5.40
N LEU A 126 -1.96 -26.83 -4.17
CA LEU A 126 -1.05 -26.61 -3.05
C LEU A 126 -0.20 -27.84 -2.72
N PHE A 127 -0.76 -29.04 -2.80
CA PHE A 127 -0.06 -30.28 -2.52
C PHE A 127 1.09 -30.53 -3.51
N TYR A 128 0.87 -30.23 -4.78
CA TYR A 128 1.94 -30.22 -5.79
C TYR A 128 2.94 -29.09 -5.58
N PHE A 129 2.45 -27.88 -5.28
CA PHE A 129 3.24 -26.67 -5.21
C PHE A 129 4.29 -26.65 -4.09
N TRP A 130 3.96 -27.20 -2.92
CA TRP A 130 4.86 -27.22 -1.76
C TRP A 130 5.76 -28.45 -1.71
N GLY A 131 5.65 -29.36 -2.67
CA GLY A 131 6.49 -30.53 -2.77
C GLY A 131 6.00 -31.73 -1.96
N ASP A 132 4.77 -31.68 -1.43
CA ASP A 132 4.19 -32.81 -0.67
C ASP A 132 4.14 -34.08 -1.52
N MET A 133 3.88 -33.95 -2.84
CA MET A 133 3.97 -35.07 -3.79
C MET A 133 5.36 -35.68 -3.82
N LEU A 134 6.43 -34.87 -3.77
CA LEU A 134 7.81 -35.35 -3.74
C LEU A 134 8.14 -36.09 -2.46
N LEU A 135 7.71 -35.52 -1.34
CA LEU A 135 8.00 -36.04 -0.01
C LEU A 135 7.28 -37.37 0.28
N HIS A 136 5.98 -37.42 -0.01
CA HIS A 136 5.14 -38.54 0.41
C HIS A 136 5.00 -39.63 -0.62
N PHE A 137 4.91 -39.29 -1.90
CA PHE A 137 4.57 -40.27 -2.96
C PHE A 137 5.69 -40.54 -3.97
N GLN A 138 6.28 -39.53 -4.56
CA GLN A 138 7.23 -39.71 -5.66
C GLN A 138 8.62 -40.14 -5.19
N LYS A 139 9.10 -39.60 -4.08
CA LYS A 139 10.42 -39.88 -3.46
C LYS A 139 11.55 -40.04 -4.49
N PRO A 140 11.76 -39.05 -5.39
CA PRO A 140 12.66 -39.17 -6.52
C PRO A 140 14.11 -39.33 -6.06
N SER A 141 14.97 -39.92 -6.93
CA SER A 141 16.40 -39.88 -6.78
C SER A 141 16.92 -38.43 -6.83
N LYS A 142 18.13 -38.16 -6.34
CA LYS A 142 18.73 -36.81 -6.44
C LYS A 142 18.86 -36.34 -7.90
N GLU A 143 19.07 -37.26 -8.82
CA GLU A 143 19.22 -36.99 -10.27
C GLU A 143 17.87 -36.62 -10.93
N ASP A 144 16.78 -37.22 -10.48
CA ASP A 144 15.43 -36.98 -11.01
C ASP A 144 14.70 -35.81 -10.28
N PHE A 145 15.22 -35.32 -9.15
CA PHE A 145 14.53 -34.37 -8.31
C PHE A 145 14.07 -33.13 -9.07
N ILE A 146 14.98 -32.47 -9.81
CA ILE A 146 14.68 -31.24 -10.58
C ILE A 146 13.60 -31.50 -11.65
N LYS A 147 13.62 -32.70 -12.26
CA LYS A 147 12.62 -33.07 -13.27
C LYS A 147 11.24 -33.23 -12.63
N CYS A 148 11.16 -33.93 -11.49
CA CYS A 148 9.92 -34.13 -10.76
C CYS A 148 9.39 -32.80 -10.20
N GLU A 149 10.27 -31.93 -9.67
CA GLU A 149 9.89 -30.60 -9.22
C GLU A 149 9.24 -29.77 -10.32
N LYS A 150 9.83 -29.72 -11.51
CA LYS A 150 9.26 -29.03 -12.67
C LYS A 150 7.92 -29.59 -13.11
N GLN A 151 7.78 -30.93 -13.09
CA GLN A 151 6.51 -31.58 -13.41
C GLN A 151 5.42 -31.23 -12.38
N ASN A 152 5.75 -31.25 -11.10
CA ASN A 152 4.84 -30.88 -10.03
C ASN A 152 4.46 -29.38 -10.09
N ALA A 153 5.41 -28.51 -10.45
CA ALA A 153 5.13 -27.10 -10.69
C ALA A 153 4.10 -26.89 -11.80
N ALA A 154 4.20 -27.64 -12.90
CA ALA A 154 3.24 -27.57 -14.00
C ALA A 154 1.85 -28.08 -13.58
N GLU A 155 1.78 -29.19 -12.84
CA GLU A 155 0.50 -29.70 -12.31
C GLU A 155 -0.11 -28.71 -11.28
N ALA A 156 0.69 -28.13 -10.38
CA ALA A 156 0.23 -27.09 -9.45
C ALA A 156 -0.41 -25.92 -10.20
N LEU A 157 0.28 -25.39 -11.22
CA LEU A 157 -0.24 -24.29 -12.03
C LEU A 157 -1.55 -24.66 -12.74
N LYS A 158 -1.66 -25.86 -13.28
CA LYS A 158 -2.88 -26.36 -13.92
C LYS A 158 -4.07 -26.34 -12.96
N TRP A 159 -3.88 -26.84 -11.74
CA TRP A 159 -4.92 -26.87 -10.73
C TRP A 159 -5.27 -25.46 -10.20
N PHE A 160 -4.28 -24.63 -9.95
CA PHE A 160 -4.51 -23.23 -9.56
C PHE A 160 -5.29 -22.46 -10.64
N ARG A 161 -4.94 -22.63 -11.92
CA ARG A 161 -5.66 -21.99 -13.04
C ARG A 161 -7.12 -22.44 -13.10
N ARG A 162 -7.40 -23.73 -12.99
CA ARG A 162 -8.77 -24.27 -12.98
C ARG A 162 -9.59 -23.70 -11.81
N SER A 163 -9.01 -23.64 -10.64
CA SER A 163 -9.66 -23.06 -9.44
C SER A 163 -9.91 -21.56 -9.61
N ALA A 164 -8.92 -20.82 -10.12
CA ALA A 164 -9.04 -19.39 -10.37
C ALA A 164 -10.10 -19.06 -11.42
N GLU A 165 -10.23 -19.85 -12.50
CA GLU A 165 -11.27 -19.69 -13.52
C GLU A 165 -12.69 -19.78 -12.95
N LYS A 166 -12.84 -20.36 -11.77
CA LYS A 166 -14.07 -20.41 -10.99
C LYS A 166 -14.19 -19.31 -9.93
N GLY A 167 -13.24 -18.36 -9.92
CA GLY A 167 -13.24 -17.18 -9.06
C GLY A 167 -12.44 -17.32 -7.78
N CYS A 168 -11.70 -18.41 -7.55
CA CYS A 168 -10.89 -18.58 -6.33
C CYS A 168 -9.69 -17.64 -6.31
N ILE A 169 -9.73 -16.62 -5.44
CA ILE A 169 -8.69 -15.58 -5.33
C ILE A 169 -7.33 -16.15 -4.88
N PRO A 170 -7.22 -17.01 -3.84
CA PRO A 170 -5.94 -17.60 -3.47
C PRO A 170 -5.28 -18.42 -4.58
N ALA A 171 -6.09 -19.14 -5.38
CA ALA A 171 -5.57 -19.89 -6.52
C ALA A 171 -5.03 -18.96 -7.62
N PHE A 172 -5.75 -17.88 -7.92
CA PHE A 172 -5.25 -16.82 -8.80
C PHE A 172 -3.92 -16.26 -8.30
N ARG A 173 -3.85 -15.90 -7.01
CA ARG A 173 -2.64 -15.37 -6.36
C ARG A 173 -1.45 -16.29 -6.56
N ASN A 174 -1.62 -17.56 -6.25
CA ASN A 174 -0.52 -18.52 -6.33
C ASN A 174 -0.05 -18.72 -7.77
N ALA A 175 -0.95 -18.89 -8.74
CA ALA A 175 -0.59 -19.04 -10.14
C ALA A 175 0.10 -17.76 -10.68
N PHE A 176 -0.47 -16.59 -10.44
CA PHE A 176 0.08 -15.31 -10.89
C PHE A 176 1.49 -15.06 -10.33
N ASN A 177 1.66 -15.18 -9.01
CA ASN A 177 2.94 -14.96 -8.37
C ASN A 177 3.99 -16.00 -8.74
N SER A 178 3.59 -17.26 -8.96
CA SER A 178 4.51 -18.33 -9.37
C SER A 178 5.12 -18.02 -10.74
N VAL A 179 4.31 -17.65 -11.72
CA VAL A 179 4.78 -17.32 -13.07
C VAL A 179 5.52 -15.96 -13.07
N ARG A 180 5.01 -14.97 -12.32
CA ARG A 180 5.63 -13.64 -12.21
C ARG A 180 7.04 -13.68 -11.62
N ASN A 181 7.23 -14.46 -10.56
CA ASN A 181 8.46 -14.44 -9.76
C ASN A 181 9.41 -15.60 -10.09
N GLY A 182 8.89 -16.70 -10.64
CA GLY A 182 9.65 -17.92 -10.89
C GLY A 182 9.95 -18.67 -9.58
N VAL A 183 8.96 -19.30 -8.97
CA VAL A 183 9.11 -20.01 -7.68
C VAL A 183 8.72 -21.50 -7.82
N ASN A 184 9.27 -22.33 -6.95
CA ASN A 184 8.97 -23.77 -6.83
C ASN A 184 9.02 -24.51 -8.17
N GLY A 185 10.09 -24.32 -8.96
CA GLY A 185 10.28 -24.99 -10.25
C GLY A 185 9.54 -24.35 -11.44
N VAL A 186 8.73 -23.31 -11.20
CA VAL A 186 8.07 -22.51 -12.25
C VAL A 186 9.07 -21.54 -12.86
N GLU A 187 9.14 -21.47 -14.19
CA GLU A 187 9.98 -20.51 -14.88
C GLU A 187 9.38 -19.09 -14.80
N LYS A 188 10.23 -18.10 -14.51
CA LYS A 188 9.80 -16.70 -14.42
C LYS A 188 9.40 -16.17 -15.80
N ASN A 189 8.15 -15.71 -15.93
CA ASN A 189 7.63 -15.11 -17.16
C ASN A 189 6.58 -14.02 -16.85
N LEU A 190 7.04 -12.77 -16.72
CA LEU A 190 6.17 -11.66 -16.39
C LEU A 190 5.10 -11.40 -17.47
N ASP A 191 5.46 -11.46 -18.74
CA ASP A 191 4.51 -11.22 -19.84
C ASP A 191 3.39 -12.27 -19.88
N GLU A 192 3.69 -13.52 -19.58
CA GLU A 192 2.69 -14.58 -19.44
C GLU A 192 1.77 -14.31 -18.25
N ALA A 193 2.34 -13.95 -17.09
CA ALA A 193 1.57 -13.62 -15.89
C ALA A 193 0.60 -12.47 -16.15
N LEU A 194 1.05 -11.40 -16.80
CA LEU A 194 0.22 -10.23 -17.13
C LEU A 194 -0.88 -10.59 -18.14
N ARG A 195 -0.56 -11.30 -19.22
CA ARG A 195 -1.58 -11.78 -20.19
C ARG A 195 -2.63 -12.65 -19.51
N TRP A 196 -2.22 -13.53 -18.62
CA TRP A 196 -3.16 -14.37 -17.89
C TRP A 196 -4.03 -13.55 -16.93
N ALA A 197 -3.47 -12.58 -16.21
CA ALA A 197 -4.25 -11.66 -15.36
C ALA A 197 -5.32 -10.91 -16.19
N GLU A 198 -5.01 -10.49 -17.41
CA GLU A 198 -5.99 -9.87 -18.31
C GLU A 198 -7.16 -10.81 -18.66
N THR A 199 -6.90 -12.10 -18.83
CA THR A 199 -7.95 -13.09 -19.13
C THR A 199 -8.82 -13.42 -17.90
N MET A 200 -8.30 -13.15 -16.71
CA MET A 200 -8.98 -13.41 -15.43
C MET A 200 -9.80 -12.21 -14.94
N ASP A 201 -9.62 -11.04 -15.56
CA ASP A 201 -10.42 -9.85 -15.24
C ASP A 201 -11.92 -10.11 -15.44
N GLY A 202 -12.72 -9.86 -14.41
CA GLY A 202 -14.15 -10.20 -14.38
C GLY A 202 -14.50 -11.64 -14.01
N LYS A 203 -13.54 -12.56 -13.95
CA LYS A 203 -13.73 -13.93 -13.45
C LYS A 203 -13.33 -14.06 -11.98
N VAL A 204 -12.28 -13.34 -11.57
CA VAL A 204 -11.78 -13.27 -10.20
C VAL A 204 -11.98 -11.85 -9.70
N ASP A 205 -12.26 -11.68 -8.41
CA ASP A 205 -12.22 -10.36 -7.79
C ASP A 205 -10.76 -9.88 -7.73
N MET A 206 -10.46 -8.88 -8.58
CA MET A 206 -9.12 -8.38 -8.82
C MET A 206 -8.78 -7.14 -7.98
N ARG A 207 -9.63 -6.72 -7.03
CA ARG A 207 -9.45 -5.44 -6.30
C ARG A 207 -8.07 -5.34 -5.66
N ASP A 208 -7.58 -6.40 -5.03
CA ASP A 208 -6.25 -6.44 -4.39
C ASP A 208 -5.08 -6.44 -5.39
N TYR A 209 -5.35 -6.66 -6.68
CA TYR A 209 -4.33 -6.81 -7.72
C TYR A 209 -4.22 -5.63 -8.66
N TYR A 210 -5.25 -4.79 -8.80
CA TYR A 210 -5.22 -3.66 -9.74
C TYR A 210 -3.99 -2.78 -9.55
N HIS A 211 -3.67 -2.39 -8.32
CA HIS A 211 -2.48 -1.58 -8.05
C HIS A 211 -1.18 -2.34 -8.37
N SER A 212 -1.07 -3.63 -8.03
CA SER A 212 0.11 -4.44 -8.37
C SER A 212 0.33 -4.53 -9.88
N LEU A 213 -0.74 -4.69 -10.66
CA LEU A 213 -0.67 -4.70 -12.13
C LEU A 213 -0.24 -3.33 -12.68
N VAL A 214 -0.76 -2.25 -12.11
CA VAL A 214 -0.33 -0.89 -12.46
C VAL A 214 1.19 -0.73 -12.29
N LEU A 215 1.75 -1.16 -11.15
CA LEU A 215 3.18 -1.08 -10.88
C LEU A 215 4.02 -1.92 -11.87
N GLU A 216 3.56 -3.13 -12.21
CA GLU A 216 4.26 -3.97 -13.21
C GLU A 216 4.28 -3.32 -14.60
N TYR A 217 3.15 -2.82 -15.07
CA TYR A 217 3.08 -2.12 -16.36
C TYR A 217 3.90 -0.83 -16.37
N GLN A 218 3.97 -0.12 -15.24
CA GLN A 218 4.87 1.04 -15.09
C GLN A 218 6.34 0.63 -15.20
N GLY A 219 6.74 -0.45 -14.50
CA GLY A 219 8.10 -0.99 -14.58
C GLY A 219 8.51 -1.36 -16.01
N LEU A 220 7.58 -1.85 -16.82
CA LEU A 220 7.77 -2.15 -18.24
C LEU A 220 7.65 -0.92 -19.15
N LYS A 221 7.42 0.28 -18.62
CA LYS A 221 7.13 1.52 -19.36
C LYS A 221 5.91 1.44 -20.29
N ARG A 222 4.99 0.53 -20.02
CA ARG A 222 3.73 0.36 -20.74
C ARG A 222 2.66 1.26 -20.11
N HIS A 223 2.82 2.57 -20.25
CA HIS A 223 2.04 3.58 -19.53
C HIS A 223 0.54 3.56 -19.82
N SER A 224 0.14 3.32 -21.08
CA SER A 224 -1.27 3.20 -21.46
C SER A 224 -1.96 2.02 -20.77
N ASP A 225 -1.27 0.88 -20.65
CA ASP A 225 -1.80 -0.27 -19.93
C ASP A 225 -1.91 0.01 -18.42
N ALA A 226 -0.90 0.69 -17.84
CA ALA A 226 -0.93 1.10 -16.43
C ALA A 226 -2.13 2.02 -16.15
N ILE A 227 -2.41 3.02 -17.00
CA ILE A 227 -3.58 3.90 -16.87
C ILE A 227 -4.86 3.09 -16.98
N ARG A 228 -4.98 2.20 -17.96
CA ARG A 228 -6.16 1.34 -18.14
C ARG A 228 -6.47 0.51 -16.89
N TRP A 229 -5.44 -0.04 -16.23
CA TRP A 229 -5.62 -0.80 -14.98
C TRP A 229 -5.95 0.11 -13.79
N CYS A 230 -5.38 1.33 -13.71
CA CYS A 230 -5.82 2.33 -12.74
C CYS A 230 -7.30 2.67 -12.91
N GLU A 231 -7.77 2.90 -14.15
CA GLU A 231 -9.18 3.20 -14.45
C GLU A 231 -10.10 2.05 -14.06
N LYS A 232 -9.68 0.79 -14.29
CA LYS A 232 -10.44 -0.39 -13.85
C LYS A 232 -10.53 -0.45 -12.33
N GLY A 233 -9.41 -0.30 -11.63
CA GLY A 233 -9.37 -0.29 -10.17
C GLY A 233 -10.23 0.84 -9.59
N THR A 234 -10.18 2.04 -10.17
CA THR A 234 -11.03 3.18 -9.80
C THR A 234 -12.52 2.84 -9.90
N ARG A 235 -12.95 2.22 -11.02
CA ARG A 235 -14.34 1.78 -11.18
C ARG A 235 -14.79 0.71 -10.18
N GLN A 236 -13.85 -0.06 -9.65
CA GLN A 236 -14.10 -1.07 -8.61
C GLN A 236 -13.93 -0.52 -7.18
N GLY A 237 -13.74 0.79 -7.02
CA GLY A 237 -13.62 1.43 -5.71
C GLY A 237 -12.25 1.29 -5.04
N VAL A 238 -11.20 0.91 -5.78
CA VAL A 238 -9.85 0.76 -5.22
C VAL A 238 -9.20 2.14 -5.05
N THR A 239 -9.11 2.61 -3.82
CA THR A 239 -8.71 3.99 -3.48
C THR A 239 -7.29 4.33 -3.94
N VAL A 240 -6.33 3.40 -3.80
CA VAL A 240 -4.97 3.61 -4.27
C VAL A 240 -4.91 3.83 -5.79
N CYS A 241 -5.77 3.17 -6.57
CA CYS A 241 -5.87 3.41 -8.02
C CYS A 241 -6.46 4.79 -8.32
N MET A 242 -7.41 5.27 -7.52
CA MET A 242 -7.95 6.64 -7.63
C MET A 242 -6.85 7.67 -7.39
N VAL A 243 -6.05 7.49 -6.33
CA VAL A 243 -4.93 8.38 -6.02
C VAL A 243 -3.88 8.37 -7.12
N ASP A 244 -3.46 7.19 -7.59
CA ASP A 244 -2.48 7.06 -8.67
C ASP A 244 -2.97 7.73 -9.97
N LEU A 245 -4.22 7.49 -10.34
CA LEU A 245 -4.83 8.10 -11.53
C LEU A 245 -4.95 9.61 -11.38
N GLY A 246 -5.31 10.09 -10.18
CA GLY A 246 -5.33 11.51 -9.85
C GLY A 246 -3.95 12.17 -10.02
N LEU A 247 -2.88 11.51 -9.56
CA LEU A 247 -1.51 12.01 -9.75
C LEU A 247 -1.11 12.02 -11.23
N VAL A 248 -1.52 11.02 -12.02
CA VAL A 248 -1.29 10.99 -13.47
C VAL A 248 -1.90 12.21 -14.15
N TYR A 249 -3.15 12.58 -13.82
CA TYR A 249 -3.79 13.78 -14.38
C TYR A 249 -3.22 15.08 -13.82
N LEU A 250 -2.83 15.13 -12.55
CA LEU A 250 -2.27 16.32 -11.93
C LEU A 250 -0.92 16.75 -12.55
N TYR A 251 -0.12 15.79 -12.99
CA TYR A 251 1.21 16.06 -13.53
C TYR A 251 1.32 15.86 -15.04
N GLY A 252 0.25 15.46 -15.71
CA GLY A 252 0.29 15.11 -17.13
C GLY A 252 1.28 13.97 -17.43
N ASP A 253 1.42 13.02 -16.50
CA ASP A 253 2.40 11.95 -16.58
C ASP A 253 1.91 10.79 -17.48
N ARG A 254 2.85 9.94 -17.89
CA ARG A 254 2.58 8.68 -18.62
C ARG A 254 1.78 8.87 -19.92
N GLY A 255 1.88 10.05 -20.54
CA GLY A 255 1.19 10.37 -21.79
C GLY A 255 -0.27 10.83 -21.63
N ALA A 256 -0.75 10.98 -20.40
CA ALA A 256 -2.00 11.65 -20.13
C ALA A 256 -1.84 13.17 -20.23
N LYS A 257 -2.87 13.87 -20.69
CA LYS A 257 -2.91 15.33 -20.64
C LYS A 257 -3.20 15.76 -19.20
N GLU A 258 -2.52 16.80 -18.74
CA GLU A 258 -2.78 17.44 -17.44
C GLU A 258 -4.25 17.88 -17.34
N ASP A 259 -4.90 17.52 -16.23
CA ASP A 259 -6.28 17.83 -15.92
C ASP A 259 -6.46 17.90 -14.39
N ASP A 260 -6.21 19.10 -13.86
CA ASP A 260 -6.30 19.36 -12.41
C ASP A 260 -7.70 19.11 -11.84
N ALA A 261 -8.75 19.40 -12.61
CA ALA A 261 -10.12 19.20 -12.15
C ALA A 261 -10.43 17.70 -11.97
N LYS A 262 -10.08 16.90 -12.98
CA LYS A 262 -10.22 15.45 -12.91
C LYS A 262 -9.37 14.82 -11.81
N ALA A 263 -8.15 15.34 -11.59
CA ALA A 263 -7.30 14.92 -10.50
C ALA A 263 -7.95 15.17 -9.14
N LEU A 264 -8.48 16.37 -8.93
CA LEU A 264 -9.19 16.74 -7.69
C LEU A 264 -10.41 15.84 -7.42
N ASP A 265 -11.20 15.54 -8.44
CA ASP A 265 -12.38 14.67 -8.28
C ASP A 265 -11.96 13.24 -7.89
N LEU A 266 -10.92 12.69 -8.48
CA LEU A 266 -10.37 11.38 -8.12
C LEU A 266 -9.84 11.35 -6.67
N PHE A 267 -9.14 12.40 -6.24
CA PHE A 267 -8.67 12.52 -4.86
C PHE A 267 -9.84 12.64 -3.87
N LYS A 268 -10.91 13.36 -4.21
CA LYS A 268 -12.12 13.43 -3.37
C LYS A 268 -12.77 12.06 -3.24
N MET A 269 -12.93 11.33 -4.33
CA MET A 269 -13.49 9.96 -4.30
C MET A 269 -12.69 9.05 -3.36
N ALA A 270 -11.35 9.09 -3.43
CA ALA A 270 -10.51 8.32 -2.53
C ALA A 270 -10.65 8.77 -1.07
N ALA A 271 -10.66 10.08 -0.82
CA ALA A 271 -10.80 10.65 0.53
C ALA A 271 -12.16 10.33 1.18
N GLU A 272 -13.25 10.37 0.41
CA GLU A 272 -14.59 9.98 0.85
C GLU A 272 -14.70 8.49 1.20
N ALA A 273 -13.90 7.66 0.52
CA ALA A 273 -13.72 6.24 0.85
C ALA A 273 -12.77 5.99 2.03
N GLY A 274 -12.28 7.06 2.68
CA GLY A 274 -11.44 6.98 3.89
C GLY A 274 -9.94 6.92 3.64
N ASP A 275 -9.48 7.13 2.40
CA ASP A 275 -8.07 7.08 2.05
C ASP A 275 -7.34 8.37 2.49
N GLU A 276 -6.30 8.22 3.30
CA GLU A 276 -5.53 9.35 3.83
C GLU A 276 -4.63 10.03 2.79
N TYR A 277 -4.19 9.32 1.77
CA TYR A 277 -3.46 9.91 0.63
C TYR A 277 -4.41 10.72 -0.27
N GLY A 278 -5.65 10.23 -0.46
CA GLY A 278 -6.71 10.99 -1.11
C GLY A 278 -6.97 12.30 -0.39
N ALA A 279 -7.20 12.25 0.93
CA ALA A 279 -7.43 13.43 1.76
C ALA A 279 -6.25 14.42 1.71
N TYR A 280 -5.01 13.92 1.77
CA TYR A 280 -3.81 14.74 1.63
C TYR A 280 -3.76 15.47 0.29
N ASN A 281 -4.06 14.79 -0.82
CA ASN A 281 -4.02 15.39 -2.16
C ASN A 281 -5.16 16.38 -2.39
N VAL A 282 -6.37 16.15 -1.84
CA VAL A 282 -7.43 17.18 -1.81
C VAL A 282 -6.93 18.45 -1.10
N GLY A 283 -6.28 18.30 0.07
CA GLY A 283 -5.67 19.41 0.80
C GLY A 283 -4.66 20.18 -0.08
N ARG A 284 -3.80 19.47 -0.83
CA ARG A 284 -2.82 20.08 -1.75
C ARG A 284 -3.50 20.85 -2.89
N CYS A 285 -4.52 20.31 -3.50
CA CYS A 285 -5.29 20.96 -4.55
C CYS A 285 -5.91 22.28 -4.05
N LEU A 286 -6.57 22.26 -2.91
CA LEU A 286 -7.19 23.45 -2.30
C LEU A 286 -6.13 24.48 -1.84
N TYR A 287 -4.98 24.05 -1.37
CA TYR A 287 -3.90 24.91 -0.93
C TYR A 287 -3.22 25.66 -2.09
N ASN A 288 -3.02 24.97 -3.23
CA ASN A 288 -2.35 25.51 -4.40
C ASN A 288 -3.30 26.09 -5.44
N GLY A 289 -4.58 25.73 -5.42
CA GLY A 289 -5.58 26.10 -6.42
C GLY A 289 -5.51 25.22 -7.67
N TRP A 290 -5.20 23.93 -7.53
CA TRP A 290 -5.19 22.97 -8.63
C TRP A 290 -6.60 22.41 -8.83
N GLY A 291 -7.18 22.68 -9.99
CA GLY A 291 -8.54 22.27 -10.35
C GLY A 291 -9.66 22.94 -9.55
N CYS A 292 -9.35 23.93 -8.71
CA CYS A 292 -10.30 24.68 -7.90
C CYS A 292 -9.73 26.03 -7.46
N GLU A 293 -10.55 26.92 -6.92
CA GLU A 293 -10.08 28.10 -6.22
C GLU A 293 -9.35 27.74 -4.91
N LYS A 294 -8.32 28.52 -4.56
CA LYS A 294 -7.58 28.33 -3.32
C LYS A 294 -8.49 28.50 -2.11
N ASN A 295 -8.49 27.52 -1.24
CA ASN A 295 -9.24 27.57 0.02
C ASN A 295 -8.39 26.99 1.16
N TYR A 296 -7.65 27.85 1.85
CA TYR A 296 -6.75 27.44 2.92
C TYR A 296 -7.47 26.83 4.13
N SER A 297 -8.69 27.27 4.44
CA SER A 297 -9.45 26.73 5.57
C SER A 297 -9.86 25.28 5.31
N GLN A 298 -10.39 25.00 4.12
CA GLN A 298 -10.70 23.63 3.73
C GLN A 298 -9.42 22.78 3.58
N ALA A 299 -8.35 23.34 3.01
CA ALA A 299 -7.06 22.64 2.89
C ALA A 299 -6.52 22.21 4.26
N PHE A 300 -6.58 23.09 5.26
CA PHE A 300 -6.18 22.77 6.64
C PHE A 300 -7.01 21.61 7.21
N SER A 301 -8.33 21.65 7.03
CA SER A 301 -9.22 20.55 7.46
C SER A 301 -8.82 19.21 6.84
N TRP A 302 -8.58 19.19 5.53
CA TRP A 302 -8.20 17.96 4.81
C TRP A 302 -6.82 17.45 5.22
N PHE A 303 -5.82 18.34 5.42
CA PHE A 303 -4.52 17.92 5.95
C PHE A 303 -4.64 17.33 7.37
N ASN A 304 -5.51 17.89 8.20
CA ASN A 304 -5.76 17.37 9.55
C ASN A 304 -6.46 16.01 9.51
N GLN A 305 -7.42 15.82 8.59
CA GLN A 305 -8.05 14.52 8.36
C GLN A 305 -7.02 13.48 7.90
N ALA A 306 -6.20 13.81 6.90
CA ALA A 306 -5.13 12.94 6.40
C ALA A 306 -4.14 12.55 7.51
N PHE A 307 -3.74 13.53 8.34
CA PHE A 307 -2.86 13.29 9.48
C PHE A 307 -3.48 12.33 10.51
N LYS A 308 -4.75 12.52 10.85
CA LYS A 308 -5.49 11.62 11.76
C LYS A 308 -5.66 10.22 11.17
N GLY A 309 -5.77 10.08 9.86
CA GLY A 309 -5.82 8.82 9.12
C GLY A 309 -4.47 8.09 9.05
N GLY A 310 -3.37 8.74 9.45
CA GLY A 310 -2.04 8.12 9.46
C GLY A 310 -1.03 8.73 8.50
N HIS A 311 -1.42 9.65 7.61
CA HIS A 311 -0.52 10.28 6.64
C HIS A 311 0.41 11.31 7.30
N GLN A 312 1.55 10.85 7.83
CA GLN A 312 2.45 11.66 8.66
C GLN A 312 3.03 12.87 7.94
N THR A 313 3.28 12.80 6.63
CA THR A 313 3.83 13.92 5.86
C THR A 313 2.88 15.11 5.76
N SER A 314 1.58 14.94 6.07
CA SER A 314 0.62 16.04 6.19
C SER A 314 1.02 17.09 7.24
N LYS A 315 1.80 16.70 8.26
CA LYS A 315 2.39 17.61 9.25
C LYS A 315 3.17 18.75 8.61
N SER A 316 3.81 18.52 7.44
CA SER A 316 4.55 19.55 6.73
C SER A 316 3.64 20.70 6.25
N TYR A 317 2.46 20.36 5.71
CA TYR A 317 1.48 21.38 5.33
C TYR A 317 0.78 22.02 6.51
N LEU A 318 0.49 21.24 7.56
CA LEU A 318 -0.05 21.79 8.82
C LEU A 318 0.91 22.78 9.46
N ALA A 319 2.22 22.47 9.48
CA ALA A 319 3.24 23.39 9.95
C ALA A 319 3.26 24.70 9.14
N GLN A 320 3.14 24.61 7.81
CA GLN A 320 3.04 25.78 6.94
C GLN A 320 1.75 26.57 7.21
N CYS A 321 0.61 25.89 7.43
CA CYS A 321 -0.66 26.54 7.77
C CYS A 321 -0.54 27.35 9.07
N TYR A 322 -0.01 26.76 10.14
CA TYR A 322 0.21 27.46 11.41
C TYR A 322 1.25 28.59 11.31
N PHE A 323 2.30 28.40 10.53
CA PHE A 323 3.34 29.41 10.36
C PHE A 323 2.84 30.64 9.60
N TRP A 324 2.08 30.46 8.52
CA TRP A 324 1.61 31.54 7.66
C TRP A 324 0.20 32.05 7.99
N GLY A 325 -0.50 31.44 8.92
CA GLY A 325 -1.91 31.75 9.20
C GLY A 325 -2.85 31.34 8.05
N ARG A 326 -2.56 30.23 7.35
CA ARG A 326 -3.34 29.79 6.22
C ARG A 326 -4.43 28.82 6.65
N GLY A 327 -5.67 29.32 6.75
CA GLY A 327 -6.82 28.54 7.18
C GLY A 327 -6.91 28.28 8.69
N VAL A 328 -5.98 28.82 9.45
CA VAL A 328 -5.89 28.76 10.90
C VAL A 328 -5.13 30.01 11.39
N GLU A 329 -5.31 30.43 12.62
CA GLU A 329 -4.51 31.53 13.21
C GLU A 329 -3.02 31.17 13.27
N ILE A 330 -2.17 32.21 13.12
CA ILE A 330 -0.72 32.02 13.23
C ILE A 330 -0.37 31.47 14.60
N ASN A 331 0.32 30.33 14.59
CA ASN A 331 0.81 29.68 15.80
C ASN A 331 2.17 29.03 15.55
N TYR A 332 3.23 29.78 15.87
CA TYR A 332 4.59 29.31 15.63
C TYR A 332 4.97 28.11 16.51
N GLU A 333 4.41 27.99 17.72
CA GLU A 333 4.66 26.86 18.61
C GLU A 333 4.10 25.56 18.00
N MET A 334 2.86 25.61 17.52
CA MET A 334 2.26 24.47 16.79
C MET A 334 3.04 24.13 15.52
N ALA A 335 3.48 25.14 14.76
CA ALA A 335 4.30 24.92 13.58
C ALA A 335 5.61 24.19 13.91
N VAL A 336 6.31 24.65 14.97
CA VAL A 336 7.56 24.02 15.45
C VAL A 336 7.31 22.61 15.97
N ASN A 337 6.22 22.37 16.71
CA ASN A 337 5.85 21.04 17.19
C ASN A 337 5.60 20.05 16.04
N MET A 338 4.90 20.48 14.99
CA MET A 338 4.69 19.65 13.78
C MET A 338 6.01 19.34 13.08
N MET A 339 6.90 20.33 12.92
CA MET A 339 8.22 20.12 12.31
C MET A 339 9.12 19.22 13.16
N ASN A 340 9.11 19.34 14.48
CA ASN A 340 9.85 18.46 15.37
C ASN A 340 9.33 17.01 15.31
N GLY A 341 8.02 16.81 15.13
CA GLY A 341 7.45 15.49 14.88
C GLY A 341 8.03 14.85 13.61
N LEU A 342 8.07 15.61 12.50
CA LEU A 342 8.66 15.14 11.23
C LEU A 342 10.15 14.79 11.39
N ILE A 343 10.93 15.62 12.10
CA ILE A 343 12.34 15.36 12.40
C ILE A 343 12.52 14.05 13.17
N LYS A 344 11.69 13.84 14.20
CA LYS A 344 11.73 12.60 15.01
C LYS A 344 11.45 11.35 14.16
N GLU A 345 10.55 11.46 13.21
CA GLU A 345 10.17 10.39 12.29
C GLU A 345 11.11 10.28 11.07
N ARG A 346 12.15 11.12 10.99
CA ARG A 346 13.10 11.23 9.87
C ARG A 346 12.43 11.54 8.52
N LEU A 347 11.33 12.29 8.57
CA LEU A 347 10.57 12.75 7.40
C LEU A 347 11.03 14.15 6.98
N ASP A 348 10.75 14.49 5.71
CA ASP A 348 11.01 15.82 5.20
C ASP A 348 10.16 16.87 5.89
N TYR A 349 10.77 18.00 6.21
CA TYR A 349 10.12 19.14 6.85
C TYR A 349 10.58 20.47 6.22
N PRO A 350 9.79 21.55 6.38
CA PRO A 350 10.15 22.84 5.80
C PRO A 350 11.30 23.50 6.59
N LYS A 351 12.54 23.15 6.22
CA LYS A 351 13.77 23.63 6.88
C LYS A 351 13.87 25.16 6.92
N GLU A 352 13.38 25.84 5.87
CA GLU A 352 13.37 27.29 5.81
C GLU A 352 12.47 27.93 6.89
N LEU A 353 11.35 27.29 7.22
CA LEU A 353 10.45 27.76 8.27
C LEU A 353 11.02 27.46 9.66
N MET A 354 11.57 26.27 9.86
CA MET A 354 12.25 25.94 11.11
C MET A 354 13.48 26.83 11.32
N GLY A 355 14.26 27.11 10.28
CA GLY A 355 15.39 28.03 10.32
C GLY A 355 14.97 29.45 10.74
N TYR A 356 13.86 29.96 10.19
CA TYR A 356 13.27 31.22 10.63
C TYR A 356 12.86 31.18 12.10
N CYS A 357 12.14 30.14 12.54
CA CYS A 357 11.72 29.97 13.92
C CYS A 357 12.92 29.97 14.89
N CYS A 358 13.98 29.26 14.57
CA CYS A 358 15.22 29.23 15.36
C CYS A 358 15.92 30.59 15.41
N LEU A 359 15.99 31.35 14.30
CA LEU A 359 16.62 32.66 14.27
C LEU A 359 15.89 33.67 15.12
N TYR A 360 14.55 33.69 15.07
CA TYR A 360 13.73 34.73 15.69
C TYR A 360 13.10 34.31 17.03
N GLY A 361 13.38 33.09 17.50
CA GLY A 361 12.78 32.57 18.72
C GLY A 361 11.25 32.43 18.62
N LYS A 362 10.74 32.12 17.42
CA LYS A 362 9.30 31.98 17.18
C LYS A 362 8.86 30.54 17.44
N GLY A 363 8.14 30.34 18.54
CA GLY A 363 7.69 29.00 18.97
C GLY A 363 8.80 28.05 19.43
N THR A 364 10.04 28.57 19.56
CA THR A 364 11.21 27.85 20.08
C THR A 364 12.19 28.88 20.66
N GLY A 365 13.21 28.42 21.41
CA GLY A 365 14.31 29.28 21.84
C GLY A 365 15.12 29.81 20.65
N VAL A 366 15.75 30.97 20.82
CA VAL A 366 16.66 31.55 19.82
C VAL A 366 17.92 30.67 19.68
N ASP A 367 18.18 30.22 18.47
CA ASP A 367 19.39 29.46 18.09
C ASP A 367 19.83 29.91 16.69
N THR A 368 20.65 30.95 16.66
CA THR A 368 21.12 31.56 15.41
C THR A 368 22.01 30.64 14.59
N ILE A 369 22.79 29.76 15.24
CA ILE A 369 23.69 28.82 14.56
C ILE A 369 22.88 27.77 13.84
N ARG A 370 21.94 27.14 14.52
CA ARG A 370 21.03 26.15 13.94
C ARG A 370 20.15 26.78 12.87
N GLY A 371 19.61 27.97 13.14
CA GLY A 371 18.76 28.70 12.18
C GLY A 371 19.50 29.00 10.87
N LYS A 372 20.70 29.54 10.95
CA LYS A 372 21.55 29.79 9.77
C LYS A 372 21.81 28.51 8.96
N ARG A 373 22.26 27.45 9.64
CA ARG A 373 22.54 26.15 8.98
C ARG A 373 21.31 25.64 8.23
N LEU A 374 20.13 25.61 8.87
CA LEU A 374 18.89 25.15 8.26
C LEU A 374 18.50 25.99 7.02
N LEU A 375 18.69 27.31 7.08
CA LEU A 375 18.42 28.17 5.95
C LEU A 375 19.42 27.96 4.82
N GLU A 376 20.70 27.73 5.10
CA GLU A 376 21.71 27.41 4.08
C GLU A 376 21.41 26.07 3.41
N GLU A 377 21.04 25.02 4.18
CA GLU A 377 20.61 23.74 3.63
C GLU A 377 19.35 23.88 2.73
N ALA A 378 18.36 24.64 3.21
CA ALA A 378 17.14 24.89 2.43
C ALA A 378 17.42 25.69 1.14
N ALA A 379 18.32 26.66 1.21
CA ALA A 379 18.73 27.47 0.06
C ALA A 379 19.48 26.62 -1.00
N GLN A 380 20.30 25.68 -0.58
CA GLN A 380 20.96 24.70 -1.46
C GLN A 380 19.95 23.75 -2.11
N ALA A 381 18.89 23.38 -1.40
CA ALA A 381 17.78 22.57 -1.89
C ALA A 381 16.72 23.39 -2.69
N ASP A 382 17.12 24.58 -3.16
CA ASP A 382 16.31 25.48 -3.99
C ASP A 382 15.00 25.99 -3.37
N LYS A 383 14.93 26.04 -2.04
CA LYS A 383 13.81 26.66 -1.31
C LYS A 383 13.94 28.18 -1.34
N ASN A 384 13.16 28.83 -2.20
CA ASN A 384 13.31 30.24 -2.54
C ASN A 384 13.20 31.19 -1.34
N MET A 385 12.31 30.87 -0.37
CA MET A 385 12.15 31.68 0.86
C MET A 385 13.39 31.65 1.78
N ALA A 386 14.19 30.57 1.71
CA ALA A 386 15.42 30.48 2.50
C ALA A 386 16.41 31.60 2.15
N TRP A 387 16.55 31.96 0.86
CA TRP A 387 17.38 33.10 0.43
C TRP A 387 16.88 34.42 0.98
N LYS A 388 15.57 34.63 1.06
CA LYS A 388 14.98 35.83 1.67
C LYS A 388 15.29 35.90 3.17
N PHE A 389 15.11 34.81 3.90
CA PHE A 389 15.41 34.76 5.32
C PHE A 389 16.91 34.91 5.63
N LEU A 390 17.80 34.35 4.81
CA LEU A 390 19.23 34.60 4.91
C LEU A 390 19.57 36.07 4.63
N GLY A 391 18.88 36.71 3.67
CA GLY A 391 19.00 38.13 3.42
C GLY A 391 18.65 38.97 4.65
N ASP A 392 17.52 38.68 5.29
CA ASP A 392 17.10 39.36 6.53
C ASP A 392 18.11 39.18 7.68
N MET A 393 18.66 37.98 7.81
CA MET A 393 19.68 37.68 8.81
C MET A 393 20.94 38.54 8.60
N TYR A 394 21.45 38.60 7.37
CA TYR A 394 22.64 39.41 7.04
C TYR A 394 22.36 40.92 6.99
N ASP A 395 21.10 41.35 6.91
CA ASP A 395 20.67 42.74 7.03
C ASP A 395 20.68 43.25 8.49
N GLY A 396 21.22 42.46 9.41
CA GLY A 396 21.32 42.81 10.84
C GLY A 396 20.08 42.50 11.65
N ALA A 397 19.14 41.75 11.12
CA ALA A 397 18.04 41.22 11.92
C ALA A 397 18.59 40.17 12.91
N VAL A 398 17.99 40.11 14.13
CA VAL A 398 18.27 39.02 15.11
C VAL A 398 19.64 39.09 15.81
N GLY A 399 20.30 40.25 15.85
CA GLY A 399 21.60 40.39 16.55
C GLY A 399 22.78 39.72 15.86
N VAL A 400 22.62 39.33 14.61
CA VAL A 400 23.75 38.90 13.75
C VAL A 400 24.42 40.17 13.20
N PRO A 401 25.77 40.23 13.16
CA PRO A 401 26.46 41.40 12.59
C PRO A 401 26.02 41.62 11.14
N GLU A 402 25.73 42.91 10.85
CA GLU A 402 25.29 43.33 9.52
C GLU A 402 26.36 43.02 8.44
N ASN A 403 25.91 42.43 7.33
CA ASN A 403 26.72 42.20 6.15
C ASN A 403 25.93 42.56 4.89
N ILE A 404 25.93 43.86 4.54
CA ILE A 404 25.15 44.39 3.40
C ILE A 404 25.44 43.66 2.08
N PRO A 405 26.69 43.37 1.69
CA PRO A 405 26.97 42.65 0.46
C PRO A 405 26.31 41.26 0.42
N MET A 406 26.36 40.51 1.53
CA MET A 406 25.72 39.21 1.64
C MET A 406 24.19 39.31 1.64
N ALA A 407 23.62 40.27 2.39
CA ALA A 407 22.19 40.53 2.39
C ALA A 407 21.64 40.78 0.98
N VAL A 408 22.29 41.72 0.24
CA VAL A 408 21.91 42.06 -1.14
C VAL A 408 22.04 40.84 -2.06
N SER A 409 23.12 40.07 -1.94
CA SER A 409 23.30 38.84 -2.74
C SER A 409 22.18 37.84 -2.50
N CYS A 410 21.79 37.60 -1.25
CA CYS A 410 20.69 36.71 -0.88
C CYS A 410 19.35 37.21 -1.42
N TYR A 411 19.04 38.53 -1.24
CA TYR A 411 17.82 39.10 -1.80
C TYR A 411 17.76 39.06 -3.32
N GLN A 412 18.89 39.24 -4.02
CA GLN A 412 18.95 39.12 -5.49
C GLN A 412 18.63 37.69 -5.96
N LYS A 413 19.14 36.68 -5.25
CA LYS A 413 18.81 35.27 -5.52
C LYS A 413 17.34 34.99 -5.30
N ALA A 414 16.78 35.45 -4.20
CA ALA A 414 15.36 35.28 -3.88
C ALA A 414 14.45 36.00 -4.89
N ALA A 415 14.78 37.27 -5.25
CA ALA A 415 14.03 38.06 -6.22
C ALA A 415 14.10 37.46 -7.64
N GLY A 416 15.28 36.96 -8.04
CA GLY A 416 15.46 36.25 -9.32
C GLY A 416 14.62 34.96 -9.44
N LYS A 417 14.18 34.42 -8.30
CA LYS A 417 13.26 33.26 -8.19
C LYS A 417 11.80 33.67 -7.93
N GLY A 418 11.46 34.95 -8.14
CA GLY A 418 10.08 35.44 -8.08
C GLY A 418 9.58 35.82 -6.68
N ILE A 419 10.44 35.90 -5.66
CA ILE A 419 10.04 36.34 -4.32
C ILE A 419 9.92 37.87 -4.27
N SER A 420 8.70 38.39 -4.41
CA SER A 420 8.40 39.84 -4.49
C SER A 420 8.90 40.62 -3.26
N VAL A 421 8.72 40.08 -2.05
CA VAL A 421 9.18 40.71 -0.81
C VAL A 421 10.72 40.85 -0.75
N ALA A 422 11.48 40.03 -1.47
CA ALA A 422 12.92 40.16 -1.59
C ALA A 422 13.27 41.28 -2.59
N ALA A 423 12.52 41.41 -3.68
CA ALA A 423 12.66 42.54 -4.62
C ALA A 423 12.36 43.87 -3.92
N ASP A 424 11.35 43.93 -3.06
CA ASP A 424 11.07 45.12 -2.26
C ASP A 424 12.17 45.42 -1.24
N ALA A 425 12.75 44.40 -0.63
CA ALA A 425 13.91 44.57 0.26
C ALA A 425 15.10 45.19 -0.47
N LEU A 426 15.37 44.80 -1.72
CA LEU A 426 16.45 45.37 -2.54
C LEU A 426 16.31 46.89 -2.79
N LYS A 427 15.11 47.43 -2.78
CA LYS A 427 14.88 48.88 -2.97
C LYS A 427 15.51 49.70 -1.87
N ARG A 428 15.85 49.14 -0.71
CA ARG A 428 16.51 49.78 0.42
C ARG A 428 18.01 50.01 0.19
N TYR A 429 18.59 49.47 -0.83
CA TYR A 429 20.04 49.49 -1.09
C TYR A 429 20.37 50.26 -2.38
N LYS A 430 21.59 50.82 -2.44
CA LYS A 430 22.20 51.43 -3.65
C LYS A 430 23.68 51.09 -3.71
N LYS A 431 24.22 51.05 -4.94
CA LYS A 431 25.66 51.01 -5.14
C LYS A 431 26.28 52.39 -4.95
N THR A 432 27.43 52.44 -4.31
CA THR A 432 28.27 53.64 -4.28
C THR A 432 28.99 53.82 -5.61
N ILE A 433 29.64 54.97 -5.83
CA ILE A 433 30.51 55.24 -7.00
C ILE A 433 31.68 54.24 -7.10
N PHE A 434 32.07 53.63 -5.98
CA PHE A 434 33.10 52.60 -5.93
C PHE A 434 32.53 51.17 -6.05
N GLY A 435 31.27 51.00 -6.44
CA GLY A 435 30.63 49.69 -6.63
C GLY A 435 30.19 48.97 -5.37
N LYS A 436 30.45 49.51 -4.17
CA LYS A 436 30.05 48.92 -2.90
C LYS A 436 28.54 49.13 -2.60
N TRP A 437 27.89 48.14 -2.09
CA TRP A 437 26.48 48.24 -1.62
C TRP A 437 26.40 48.97 -0.27
N LYS A 438 25.40 49.84 -0.12
CA LYS A 438 25.05 50.51 1.14
C LYS A 438 23.54 50.69 1.19
N ARG A 439 22.99 50.88 2.41
CA ARG A 439 21.61 51.36 2.58
C ARG A 439 21.46 52.76 1.98
N LYS A 440 20.25 53.06 1.48
CA LYS A 440 19.90 54.42 1.00
C LYS A 440 19.77 55.37 2.15
#